data_9e1c40b8fcfa6993dee9e119d9a74a41
#
_entry.id   9e1c40b8fcfa6993dee9e119d9a74a41
#
_cell.length_a   1.000
_cell.length_b   1.000
_cell.length_c   1.000
_cell.angle_alpha   90.00
_cell.angle_beta   90.00
_cell.angle_gamma   90.00
#
_symmetry.space_group_name_H-M   'P 1'
#
loop_
_entity.id
_entity.type
_entity.pdbx_description
1 polymer ?
#
loop_
_entity_poly.entity_id
_entity_poly.type
_entity_poly.pdbx_seq_one_letter_code
_entity_poly.pdbx_strand_id
1 'polypeptide(L)'
;VAPPARTDARSLRRTVAVVLVVAVVIGAVIAYVLASFAFAATRIGGADRTLNTVISHQNSLNKKLNDVDTAFSTLSSNSTYNPTQAKAAVDLWVAGSRSASTTIDQDDAALMKAASSLNDLPWLTTLSRSNLDREARRLALARKALASARTVAADYLLDGQFWEAFISSTQDLDTVIAAAGGGDWTTAKTTLAQMKVDVDNALQASSAPGLPPELHAAMADFEVFVADYGKLVDASQAGDDARISTATTAVQADAARIGAYNFDTIAQAINAYYKPLIDAFNSQLAQATA
;
A
#
# COMPACT_ATOMS: atom_id res chain seq x y z
N VAL A 1 20.65 37.70 -4.48
CA VAL A 1 20.51 36.30 -4.14
C VAL A 1 19.10 35.91 -4.56
N ALA A 2 18.98 35.13 -5.62
CA ALA A 2 17.67 34.62 -6.11
C ALA A 2 17.17 33.53 -5.15
N PRO A 3 15.87 33.47 -4.83
CA PRO A 3 15.32 32.41 -3.99
C PRO A 3 15.41 31.08 -4.75
N PRO A 4 15.70 29.96 -4.05
CA PRO A 4 15.80 28.65 -4.70
C PRO A 4 14.44 28.27 -5.32
N ALA A 5 14.54 27.62 -6.48
CA ALA A 5 13.39 27.27 -7.29
C ALA A 5 12.43 26.31 -6.53
N ARG A 6 11.25 26.82 -6.20
CA ARG A 6 10.11 26.08 -5.59
C ARG A 6 9.47 25.06 -6.54
N THR A 7 10.00 24.88 -7.74
CA THR A 7 9.35 24.12 -8.83
C THR A 7 9.44 22.61 -8.66
N ASP A 8 10.48 22.07 -8.03
CA ASP A 8 10.76 20.63 -8.05
C ASP A 8 9.98 19.84 -6.97
N ALA A 9 9.68 20.46 -5.83
CA ALA A 9 8.85 19.83 -4.80
C ALA A 9 7.39 19.60 -5.25
N ARG A 10 6.88 20.42 -6.19
CA ARG A 10 5.52 20.26 -6.73
C ARG A 10 5.39 19.07 -7.69
N SER A 11 6.41 18.76 -8.47
CA SER A 11 6.42 17.59 -9.37
C SER A 11 6.46 16.31 -8.55
N LEU A 12 7.33 16.23 -7.55
CA LEU A 12 7.41 15.09 -6.63
C LEU A 12 6.06 14.83 -5.92
N ARG A 13 5.41 15.89 -5.42
CA ARG A 13 4.12 15.82 -4.74
C ARG A 13 2.98 15.32 -5.64
N ARG A 14 2.91 15.78 -6.90
CA ARG A 14 1.93 15.27 -7.88
C ARG A 14 2.14 13.79 -8.18
N THR A 15 3.38 13.38 -8.27
CA THR A 15 3.74 12.00 -8.57
C THR A 15 3.38 11.05 -7.43
N VAL A 16 3.65 11.44 -6.16
CA VAL A 16 3.20 10.67 -4.98
C VAL A 16 1.69 10.51 -4.98
N ALA A 17 0.94 11.57 -5.27
CA ALA A 17 -0.53 11.49 -5.35
C ALA A 17 -0.99 10.51 -6.44
N VAL A 18 -0.36 10.49 -7.62
CA VAL A 18 -0.70 9.57 -8.71
C VAL A 18 -0.41 8.11 -8.32
N VAL A 19 0.77 7.82 -7.75
CA VAL A 19 1.13 6.46 -7.33
C VAL A 19 0.22 5.97 -6.20
N LEU A 20 -0.12 6.84 -5.25
CA LEU A 20 -1.09 6.52 -4.20
C LEU A 20 -2.49 6.23 -4.77
N VAL A 21 -2.97 7.02 -5.73
CA VAL A 21 -4.26 6.79 -6.41
C VAL A 21 -4.26 5.44 -7.12
N VAL A 22 -3.18 5.07 -7.78
CA VAL A 22 -3.08 3.78 -8.48
C VAL A 22 -3.10 2.60 -7.51
N ALA A 23 -2.39 2.69 -6.39
CA ALA A 23 -2.43 1.65 -5.36
C ALA A 23 -3.85 1.45 -4.79
N VAL A 24 -4.62 2.55 -4.69
CA VAL A 24 -6.02 2.53 -4.25
C VAL A 24 -6.95 1.92 -5.29
N VAL A 25 -6.73 2.20 -6.57
CA VAL A 25 -7.50 1.57 -7.66
C VAL A 25 -7.37 0.04 -7.61
N ILE A 26 -6.17 -0.48 -7.27
CA ILE A 26 -5.97 -1.92 -7.04
C ILE A 26 -6.81 -2.41 -5.85
N GLY A 27 -6.81 -1.68 -4.73
CA GLY A 27 -7.64 -1.99 -3.57
C GLY A 27 -9.14 -1.97 -3.90
N ALA A 28 -9.60 -0.98 -4.66
CA ALA A 28 -10.99 -0.86 -5.09
C ALA A 28 -11.42 -1.98 -6.05
N VAL A 29 -10.53 -2.45 -6.92
CA VAL A 29 -10.80 -3.61 -7.81
C VAL A 29 -10.97 -4.89 -7.00
N ILE A 30 -10.10 -5.14 -6.01
CA ILE A 30 -10.29 -6.27 -5.07
C ILE A 30 -11.64 -6.13 -4.37
N ALA A 31 -11.97 -4.94 -3.93
CA ALA A 31 -13.18 -4.60 -3.23
C ALA A 31 -14.44 -4.84 -4.07
N TYR A 32 -14.48 -4.38 -5.29
CA TYR A 32 -15.63 -4.51 -6.19
C TYR A 32 -15.98 -5.97 -6.51
N VAL A 33 -14.94 -6.79 -6.64
CA VAL A 33 -15.14 -8.20 -6.98
C VAL A 33 -15.70 -9.02 -5.83
N LEU A 34 -15.31 -8.70 -4.59
CA LEU A 34 -15.83 -9.37 -3.40
C LEU A 34 -17.34 -9.14 -3.17
N ALA A 35 -17.86 -8.01 -3.61
CA ALA A 35 -19.27 -7.66 -3.45
C ALA A 35 -20.23 -8.44 -4.39
N SER A 36 -19.71 -9.03 -5.47
CA SER A 36 -20.56 -9.61 -6.53
C SER A 36 -21.05 -11.03 -6.25
N PHE A 37 -20.55 -11.64 -5.18
CA PHE A 37 -20.76 -13.07 -4.96
C PHE A 37 -21.79 -13.47 -3.89
N ALA A 38 -22.62 -12.56 -3.42
CA ALA A 38 -23.56 -12.82 -2.31
C ALA A 38 -24.77 -13.72 -2.65
N PHE A 39 -24.84 -14.36 -3.83
CA PHE A 39 -26.14 -14.83 -4.32
C PHE A 39 -26.34 -16.33 -4.58
N ALA A 40 -25.57 -17.24 -4.16
CA ALA A 40 -25.92 -18.64 -4.44
C ALA A 40 -25.50 -19.63 -3.36
N ALA A 41 -26.16 -19.66 -2.26
CA ALA A 41 -26.00 -20.80 -1.36
C ALA A 41 -27.19 -21.02 -0.40
N THR A 42 -28.13 -21.70 -0.86
CA THR A 42 -29.09 -22.35 0.02
C THR A 42 -28.87 -23.85 -0.07
N ARG A 43 -28.39 -24.52 1.00
CA ARG A 43 -28.82 -25.89 1.31
C ARG A 43 -27.85 -26.94 1.83
N ILE A 44 -26.66 -26.70 2.28
CA ILE A 44 -26.01 -27.76 3.07
C ILE A 44 -25.46 -27.16 4.36
N GLY A 45 -26.34 -27.15 5.31
CA GLY A 45 -26.36 -26.79 6.76
C GLY A 45 -25.22 -26.02 7.41
N GLY A 46 -24.07 -26.53 7.54
CA GLY A 46 -22.95 -25.91 8.28
C GLY A 46 -21.91 -25.25 7.39
N ALA A 47 -21.57 -25.90 6.29
CA ALA A 47 -20.57 -25.46 5.35
C ALA A 47 -21.04 -24.19 4.61
N ASP A 48 -22.30 -24.17 4.17
CA ASP A 48 -22.92 -22.98 3.56
C ASP A 48 -22.95 -21.79 4.52
N ARG A 49 -23.26 -22.02 5.80
CA ARG A 49 -23.21 -20.93 6.80
C ARG A 49 -21.81 -20.41 6.99
N THR A 50 -20.81 -21.28 7.02
CA THR A 50 -19.42 -20.86 7.14
C THR A 50 -18.98 -20.07 5.89
N LEU A 51 -19.32 -20.55 4.70
CA LEU A 51 -19.02 -19.86 3.44
C LEU A 51 -19.71 -18.48 3.40
N ASN A 52 -20.99 -18.41 3.81
CA ASN A 52 -21.72 -17.14 3.89
C ASN A 52 -21.10 -16.17 4.90
N THR A 53 -20.61 -16.68 6.03
CA THR A 53 -19.89 -15.87 7.02
C THR A 53 -18.60 -15.30 6.41
N VAL A 54 -17.82 -16.13 5.72
CA VAL A 54 -16.62 -15.68 5.00
C VAL A 54 -16.96 -14.61 3.97
N ILE A 55 -18.00 -14.82 3.16
CA ILE A 55 -18.48 -13.81 2.19
C ILE A 55 -18.86 -12.50 2.90
N SER A 56 -19.55 -12.58 4.04
CA SER A 56 -19.91 -11.38 4.82
C SER A 56 -18.70 -10.64 5.35
N HIS A 57 -17.67 -11.35 5.82
CA HIS A 57 -16.40 -10.77 6.24
C HIS A 57 -15.69 -10.08 5.07
N GLN A 58 -15.68 -10.73 3.90
CA GLN A 58 -15.10 -10.15 2.68
C GLN A 58 -15.86 -8.86 2.26
N ASN A 59 -17.19 -8.81 2.37
CA ASN A 59 -17.96 -7.60 2.13
C ASN A 59 -17.61 -6.47 3.11
N SER A 60 -17.37 -6.81 4.38
CA SER A 60 -16.93 -5.84 5.38
C SER A 60 -15.52 -5.30 5.09
N LEU A 61 -14.60 -6.17 4.65
CA LEU A 61 -13.27 -5.77 4.20
C LEU A 61 -13.36 -4.85 2.99
N ASN A 62 -14.26 -5.16 2.06
CA ASN A 62 -14.56 -4.36 0.89
C ASN A 62 -14.93 -2.92 1.27
N LYS A 63 -15.82 -2.76 2.24
CA LYS A 63 -16.21 -1.44 2.72
C LYS A 63 -15.00 -0.66 3.26
N LYS A 64 -14.15 -1.30 4.06
CA LYS A 64 -12.94 -0.65 4.60
C LYS A 64 -11.97 -0.22 3.49
N LEU A 65 -11.83 -1.02 2.43
CA LEU A 65 -11.01 -0.67 1.27
C LEU A 65 -11.62 0.50 0.48
N ASN A 66 -12.95 0.57 0.36
CA ASN A 66 -13.62 1.73 -0.23
C ASN A 66 -13.43 3.00 0.61
N ASP A 67 -13.35 2.89 1.93
CA ASP A 67 -13.04 4.03 2.80
C ASP A 67 -11.62 4.55 2.53
N VAL A 68 -10.66 3.65 2.30
CA VAL A 68 -9.29 3.98 1.88
C VAL A 68 -9.29 4.65 0.51
N ASP A 69 -10.00 4.06 -0.49
CA ASP A 69 -10.14 4.64 -1.83
C ASP A 69 -10.72 6.06 -1.78
N THR A 70 -11.75 6.26 -0.99
CA THR A 70 -12.36 7.58 -0.78
C THR A 70 -11.36 8.59 -0.19
N ALA A 71 -10.55 8.16 0.79
CA ALA A 71 -9.54 9.02 1.39
C ALA A 71 -8.49 9.46 0.36
N PHE A 72 -8.04 8.55 -0.50
CA PHE A 72 -7.06 8.85 -1.54
C PHE A 72 -7.65 9.65 -2.71
N SER A 73 -8.87 9.36 -3.15
CA SER A 73 -9.53 10.16 -4.19
C SER A 73 -9.77 11.60 -3.73
N THR A 74 -10.02 11.81 -2.44
CA THR A 74 -10.08 13.15 -1.85
C THR A 74 -8.73 13.86 -1.94
N LEU A 75 -7.61 13.15 -1.72
CA LEU A 75 -6.27 13.71 -1.89
C LEU A 75 -5.97 14.09 -3.34
N SER A 76 -6.38 13.26 -4.30
CA SER A 76 -6.13 13.50 -5.72
C SER A 76 -6.99 14.62 -6.29
N SER A 77 -8.18 14.86 -5.74
CA SER A 77 -9.08 15.93 -6.16
C SER A 77 -8.68 17.32 -5.63
N ASN A 78 -7.86 17.37 -4.59
CA ASN A 78 -7.38 18.62 -4.02
C ASN A 78 -6.25 19.20 -4.89
N SER A 79 -6.38 20.46 -5.27
CA SER A 79 -5.36 21.19 -6.03
C SER A 79 -4.05 21.40 -5.25
N THR A 80 -4.08 21.20 -3.93
CA THR A 80 -2.93 21.38 -3.04
C THR A 80 -2.70 20.06 -2.28
N TYR A 81 -1.48 19.53 -2.40
CA TYR A 81 -1.08 18.36 -1.61
C TYR A 81 -1.15 18.67 -0.11
N ASN A 82 -1.83 17.80 0.64
CA ASN A 82 -1.92 17.90 2.09
C ASN A 82 -1.27 16.65 2.72
N PRO A 83 -0.06 16.79 3.28
CA PRO A 83 0.69 15.66 3.83
C PRO A 83 -0.01 15.00 5.04
N THR A 84 -0.73 15.76 5.86
CA THR A 84 -1.49 15.21 6.99
C THR A 84 -2.63 14.30 6.51
N GLN A 85 -3.34 14.69 5.46
CA GLN A 85 -4.38 13.85 4.86
C GLN A 85 -3.78 12.64 4.16
N ALA A 86 -2.63 12.79 3.48
CA ALA A 86 -1.91 11.69 2.88
C ALA A 86 -1.49 10.64 3.92
N LYS A 87 -0.93 11.09 5.05
CA LYS A 87 -0.58 10.20 6.16
C LYS A 87 -1.82 9.48 6.71
N ALA A 88 -2.91 10.18 6.97
CA ALA A 88 -4.14 9.57 7.47
C ALA A 88 -4.69 8.50 6.51
N ALA A 89 -4.60 8.71 5.19
CA ALA A 89 -5.02 7.73 4.20
C ALA A 89 -4.13 6.47 4.21
N VAL A 90 -2.81 6.64 4.36
CA VAL A 90 -1.88 5.49 4.50
C VAL A 90 -2.09 4.76 5.82
N ASP A 91 -2.31 5.46 6.92
CA ASP A 91 -2.63 4.84 8.21
C ASP A 91 -3.89 3.97 8.11
N LEU A 92 -4.93 4.44 7.41
CA LEU A 92 -6.14 3.66 7.10
C LEU A 92 -5.83 2.43 6.24
N TRP A 93 -4.96 2.57 5.23
CA TRP A 93 -4.54 1.46 4.38
C TRP A 93 -3.80 0.38 5.19
N VAL A 94 -2.79 0.76 5.97
CA VAL A 94 -2.03 -0.16 6.82
C VAL A 94 -2.94 -0.86 7.82
N ALA A 95 -3.83 -0.14 8.49
CA ALA A 95 -4.81 -0.70 9.42
C ALA A 95 -5.79 -1.63 8.71
N GLY A 96 -6.26 -1.26 7.53
CA GLY A 96 -7.14 -2.07 6.67
C GLY A 96 -6.48 -3.38 6.25
N SER A 97 -5.25 -3.32 5.75
CA SER A 97 -4.47 -4.49 5.32
C SER A 97 -4.19 -5.46 6.49
N ARG A 98 -3.83 -4.93 7.66
CA ARG A 98 -3.65 -5.74 8.87
C ARG A 98 -4.94 -6.41 9.31
N SER A 99 -6.06 -5.69 9.29
CA SER A 99 -7.39 -6.24 9.59
C SER A 99 -7.80 -7.29 8.57
N ALA A 100 -7.52 -7.08 7.28
CA ALA A 100 -7.78 -8.03 6.21
C ALA A 100 -7.01 -9.33 6.43
N SER A 101 -5.70 -9.26 6.68
CA SER A 101 -4.86 -10.43 6.96
C SER A 101 -5.41 -11.26 8.12
N THR A 102 -5.75 -10.62 9.25
CA THR A 102 -6.34 -11.31 10.41
C THR A 102 -7.67 -11.98 10.08
N THR A 103 -8.55 -11.29 9.34
CA THR A 103 -9.86 -11.84 8.97
C THR A 103 -9.71 -13.02 8.00
N ILE A 104 -8.81 -12.92 7.01
CA ILE A 104 -8.52 -14.00 6.06
C ILE A 104 -8.01 -15.25 6.78
N ASP A 105 -7.14 -15.10 7.79
CA ASP A 105 -6.62 -16.22 8.57
C ASP A 105 -7.73 -16.92 9.37
N GLN A 106 -8.63 -16.15 9.98
CA GLN A 106 -9.78 -16.67 10.69
C GLN A 106 -10.76 -17.39 9.75
N ASP A 107 -11.02 -16.81 8.60
CA ASP A 107 -11.90 -17.37 7.57
C ASP A 107 -11.33 -18.69 7.01
N ASP A 108 -10.02 -18.75 6.70
CA ASP A 108 -9.37 -19.98 6.25
C ASP A 108 -9.45 -21.09 7.31
N ALA A 109 -9.21 -20.76 8.57
CA ALA A 109 -9.34 -21.70 9.67
C ALA A 109 -10.79 -22.20 9.82
N ALA A 110 -11.79 -21.34 9.66
CA ALA A 110 -13.20 -21.70 9.70
C ALA A 110 -13.60 -22.62 8.53
N LEU A 111 -13.15 -22.31 7.30
CA LEU A 111 -13.36 -23.16 6.13
C LEU A 111 -12.67 -24.53 6.26
N MET A 112 -11.47 -24.55 6.82
CA MET A 112 -10.76 -25.82 7.08
C MET A 112 -11.52 -26.68 8.07
N LYS A 113 -12.03 -26.08 9.15
CA LYS A 113 -12.88 -26.78 10.13
C LYS A 113 -14.19 -27.27 9.51
N ALA A 114 -14.84 -26.45 8.68
CA ALA A 114 -16.04 -26.87 7.95
C ALA A 114 -15.76 -28.02 7.00
N ALA A 115 -14.66 -27.96 6.23
CA ALA A 115 -14.25 -29.03 5.34
C ALA A 115 -13.92 -30.34 6.07
N SER A 116 -13.28 -30.27 7.23
CA SER A 116 -13.00 -31.47 8.04
C SER A 116 -14.32 -32.10 8.56
N SER A 117 -15.30 -31.27 8.96
CA SER A 117 -16.58 -31.75 9.45
C SER A 117 -17.40 -32.51 8.41
N LEU A 118 -17.18 -32.25 7.12
CA LEU A 118 -17.83 -33.02 6.03
C LEU A 118 -17.39 -34.48 6.00
N ASN A 119 -16.26 -34.82 6.63
CA ASN A 119 -15.68 -36.17 6.65
C ASN A 119 -15.88 -36.93 7.98
N ASP A 120 -16.50 -36.29 9.00
CA ASP A 120 -16.55 -36.81 10.37
C ASP A 120 -17.44 -38.02 10.58
N LEU A 121 -18.29 -38.42 9.63
CA LEU A 121 -19.18 -39.61 9.73
C LEU A 121 -19.24 -40.36 8.39
N PRO A 122 -18.21 -41.14 8.03
CA PRO A 122 -18.12 -41.75 6.72
C PRO A 122 -19.27 -42.75 6.40
N TRP A 123 -19.90 -43.30 7.40
CA TRP A 123 -21.01 -44.21 7.21
C TRP A 123 -22.36 -43.53 6.91
N LEU A 124 -22.54 -42.32 7.35
CA LEU A 124 -23.74 -41.48 7.04
C LEU A 124 -23.62 -40.81 5.66
N THR A 125 -22.44 -40.79 5.08
CA THR A 125 -22.14 -40.01 3.86
C THR A 125 -22.25 -40.84 2.58
N THR A 126 -22.42 -42.15 2.66
CA THR A 126 -22.39 -43.05 1.51
C THR A 126 -23.44 -42.73 0.44
N LEU A 127 -24.64 -42.27 0.85
CA LEU A 127 -25.73 -41.89 -0.07
C LEU A 127 -25.67 -40.45 -0.56
N SER A 128 -24.86 -39.61 0.08
CA SER A 128 -24.72 -38.18 -0.23
C SER A 128 -23.28 -37.82 -0.62
N ARG A 129 -22.41 -38.76 -0.83
CA ARG A 129 -20.97 -38.55 -1.01
C ARG A 129 -20.65 -37.58 -2.15
N SER A 130 -21.36 -37.68 -3.27
CA SER A 130 -21.17 -36.78 -4.41
C SER A 130 -21.48 -35.31 -4.07
N ASN A 131 -22.46 -35.04 -3.20
CA ASN A 131 -22.83 -33.73 -2.76
C ASN A 131 -21.79 -33.19 -1.74
N LEU A 132 -21.33 -34.03 -0.82
CA LEU A 132 -20.28 -33.70 0.14
C LEU A 132 -18.93 -33.44 -0.56
N ASP A 133 -18.58 -34.27 -1.54
CA ASP A 133 -17.38 -34.08 -2.34
C ASP A 133 -17.45 -32.79 -3.17
N ARG A 134 -18.64 -32.40 -3.64
CA ARG A 134 -18.87 -31.12 -4.31
C ARG A 134 -18.66 -29.98 -3.33
N GLU A 135 -19.24 -30.06 -2.15
CA GLU A 135 -19.10 -29.04 -1.11
C GLU A 135 -17.64 -28.91 -0.63
N ALA A 136 -16.98 -30.05 -0.41
CA ALA A 136 -15.55 -30.05 -0.06
C ALA A 136 -14.70 -29.37 -1.14
N ARG A 137 -15.01 -29.58 -2.42
CA ARG A 137 -14.35 -28.86 -3.52
C ARG A 137 -14.62 -27.36 -3.49
N ARG A 138 -15.87 -26.96 -3.20
CA ARG A 138 -16.26 -25.53 -3.06
C ARG A 138 -15.46 -24.87 -1.94
N LEU A 139 -15.40 -25.50 -0.76
CA LEU A 139 -14.60 -25.00 0.37
C LEU A 139 -13.11 -24.94 0.03
N ALA A 140 -12.59 -25.93 -0.69
CA ALA A 140 -11.19 -25.96 -1.13
C ALA A 140 -10.88 -24.80 -2.12
N LEU A 141 -11.81 -24.49 -3.01
CA LEU A 141 -11.69 -23.35 -3.94
C LEU A 141 -11.75 -22.01 -3.18
N ALA A 142 -12.68 -21.86 -2.23
CA ALA A 142 -12.74 -20.69 -1.37
C ALA A 142 -11.43 -20.49 -0.58
N ARG A 143 -10.85 -21.55 -0.04
CA ARG A 143 -9.54 -21.50 0.63
C ARG A 143 -8.40 -21.09 -0.31
N LYS A 144 -8.42 -21.56 -1.55
CA LYS A 144 -7.44 -21.11 -2.57
C LYS A 144 -7.61 -19.62 -2.86
N ALA A 145 -8.86 -19.14 -2.97
CA ALA A 145 -9.12 -17.71 -3.12
C ALA A 145 -8.55 -16.92 -1.94
N LEU A 146 -8.80 -17.35 -0.70
CA LEU A 146 -8.26 -16.70 0.49
C LEU A 146 -6.72 -16.73 0.52
N ALA A 147 -6.07 -17.77 -0.03
CA ALA A 147 -4.60 -17.80 -0.13
C ALA A 147 -4.07 -16.67 -1.03
N SER A 148 -4.72 -16.43 -2.18
CA SER A 148 -4.37 -15.27 -3.04
C SER A 148 -4.64 -13.94 -2.34
N ALA A 149 -5.78 -13.81 -1.66
CA ALA A 149 -6.12 -12.61 -0.88
C ALA A 149 -5.12 -12.36 0.27
N ARG A 150 -4.64 -13.43 0.93
CA ARG A 150 -3.62 -13.36 1.98
C ARG A 150 -2.31 -12.78 1.46
N THR A 151 -1.85 -13.24 0.30
CA THR A 151 -0.65 -12.70 -0.34
C THR A 151 -0.82 -11.20 -0.60
N VAL A 152 -1.92 -10.81 -1.23
CA VAL A 152 -2.19 -9.38 -1.50
C VAL A 152 -2.26 -8.56 -0.22
N ALA A 153 -2.93 -9.05 0.83
CA ALA A 153 -3.03 -8.31 2.09
C ALA A 153 -1.68 -8.17 2.81
N ALA A 154 -0.83 -9.20 2.73
CA ALA A 154 0.51 -9.18 3.32
C ALA A 154 1.42 -8.20 2.55
N ASP A 155 1.40 -8.25 1.23
CA ASP A 155 2.18 -7.35 0.39
C ASP A 155 1.71 -5.90 0.56
N TYR A 156 0.40 -5.64 0.60
CA TYR A 156 -0.16 -4.32 0.87
C TYR A 156 0.21 -3.75 2.24
N LEU A 157 0.42 -4.60 3.23
CA LEU A 157 0.92 -4.13 4.54
C LEU A 157 2.36 -3.61 4.42
N LEU A 158 3.20 -4.31 3.65
CA LEU A 158 4.59 -3.88 3.41
C LEU A 158 4.64 -2.62 2.55
N ASP A 159 3.82 -2.55 1.50
CA ASP A 159 3.68 -1.35 0.67
C ASP A 159 3.21 -0.15 1.50
N GLY A 160 2.26 -0.37 2.41
CA GLY A 160 1.80 0.66 3.33
C GLY A 160 2.91 1.21 4.23
N GLN A 161 3.80 0.35 4.71
CA GLN A 161 4.97 0.76 5.50
C GLN A 161 5.95 1.62 4.67
N PHE A 162 6.15 1.27 3.41
CA PHE A 162 6.91 2.10 2.49
C PHE A 162 6.31 3.51 2.37
N TRP A 163 5.00 3.59 2.09
CA TRP A 163 4.32 4.86 1.92
C TRP A 163 4.26 5.69 3.21
N GLU A 164 4.11 5.05 4.36
CA GLU A 164 4.16 5.71 5.66
C GLU A 164 5.50 6.42 5.88
N ALA A 165 6.60 5.70 5.66
CA ALA A 165 7.94 6.25 5.79
C ALA A 165 8.23 7.34 4.74
N PHE A 166 7.82 7.14 3.49
CA PHE A 166 7.99 8.10 2.43
C PHE A 166 7.22 9.41 2.67
N ILE A 167 5.95 9.33 3.10
CA ILE A 167 5.14 10.52 3.42
C ILE A 167 5.73 11.26 4.61
N SER A 168 6.18 10.55 5.65
CA SER A 168 6.85 11.15 6.80
C SER A 168 8.09 11.92 6.35
N SER A 169 8.93 11.35 5.50
CA SER A 169 10.12 12.03 4.97
C SER A 169 9.80 13.27 4.15
N THR A 170 8.68 13.30 3.42
CA THR A 170 8.26 14.51 2.69
C THR A 170 7.71 15.59 3.61
N GLN A 171 7.07 15.24 4.72
CA GLN A 171 6.65 16.19 5.77
C GLN A 171 7.86 16.80 6.47
N ASP A 172 8.85 15.98 6.76
CA ASP A 172 10.10 16.43 7.35
C ASP A 172 10.83 17.40 6.43
N LEU A 173 10.86 17.12 5.11
CA LEU A 173 11.44 18.03 4.13
C LEU A 173 10.77 19.42 4.17
N ASP A 174 9.45 19.47 4.21
CA ASP A 174 8.72 20.75 4.32
C ASP A 174 9.09 21.50 5.61
N THR A 175 9.23 20.77 6.73
CA THR A 175 9.62 21.32 8.03
C THR A 175 11.06 21.84 8.00
N VAL A 176 12.00 21.07 7.41
CA VAL A 176 13.40 21.49 7.26
C VAL A 176 13.50 22.76 6.41
N ILE A 177 12.77 22.82 5.30
CA ILE A 177 12.74 24.02 4.41
C ILE A 177 12.23 25.24 5.17
N ALA A 178 11.14 25.08 5.92
CA ALA A 178 10.55 26.19 6.69
C ALA A 178 11.48 26.67 7.82
N ALA A 179 12.06 25.76 8.57
CA ALA A 179 12.96 26.05 9.69
C ALA A 179 14.27 26.72 9.20
N ALA A 180 14.90 26.16 8.17
CA ALA A 180 16.11 26.72 7.58
C ALA A 180 15.85 28.10 6.97
N GLY A 181 14.71 28.29 6.29
CA GLY A 181 14.28 29.59 5.75
C GLY A 181 14.01 30.64 6.82
N GLY A 182 13.61 30.24 8.02
CA GLY A 182 13.42 31.07 9.20
C GLY A 182 14.68 31.28 10.05
N GLY A 183 15.80 30.61 9.73
CA GLY A 183 17.04 30.66 10.50
C GLY A 183 17.03 29.78 11.77
N ASP A 184 16.03 28.93 11.95
CA ASP A 184 15.98 27.96 13.04
C ASP A 184 16.78 26.68 12.66
N TRP A 185 18.09 26.83 12.74
CA TRP A 185 19.03 25.77 12.38
C TRP A 185 18.93 24.53 13.30
N THR A 186 18.50 24.72 14.54
CA THR A 186 18.34 23.60 15.48
C THR A 186 17.20 22.69 15.03
N THR A 187 16.05 23.24 14.78
CA THR A 187 14.90 22.50 14.25
C THR A 187 15.22 21.91 12.88
N ALA A 188 15.84 22.67 11.97
CA ALA A 188 16.22 22.19 10.65
C ALA A 188 17.10 20.93 10.72
N LYS A 189 18.14 20.93 11.57
CA LYS A 189 19.06 19.78 11.71
C LYS A 189 18.41 18.58 12.41
N THR A 190 17.62 18.82 13.43
CA THR A 190 16.93 17.74 14.14
C THR A 190 15.92 17.04 13.23
N THR A 191 15.13 17.82 12.48
CA THR A 191 14.16 17.28 11.53
C THR A 191 14.85 16.59 10.34
N LEU A 192 15.98 17.13 9.87
CA LEU A 192 16.76 16.47 8.81
C LEU A 192 17.32 15.11 9.24
N ALA A 193 17.73 15.00 10.51
CA ALA A 193 18.17 13.71 11.05
C ALA A 193 17.01 12.70 11.12
N GLN A 194 15.79 13.13 11.46
CA GLN A 194 14.60 12.30 11.43
C GLN A 194 14.23 11.93 9.99
N MET A 195 14.22 12.90 9.08
CA MET A 195 14.00 12.66 7.65
C MET A 195 14.92 11.59 7.08
N LYS A 196 16.21 11.60 7.48
CA LYS A 196 17.14 10.55 7.06
C LYS A 196 16.69 9.17 7.52
N VAL A 197 16.25 9.02 8.78
CA VAL A 197 15.72 7.76 9.31
C VAL A 197 14.50 7.31 8.49
N ASP A 198 13.60 8.22 8.16
CA ASP A 198 12.39 7.90 7.41
C ASP A 198 12.70 7.53 5.95
N VAL A 199 13.69 8.17 5.33
CA VAL A 199 14.17 7.79 3.99
C VAL A 199 14.87 6.42 4.02
N ASP A 200 15.70 6.14 5.02
CA ASP A 200 16.33 4.82 5.20
C ASP A 200 15.26 3.71 5.37
N ASN A 201 14.20 3.98 6.15
CA ASN A 201 13.07 3.08 6.33
C ASN A 201 12.30 2.87 5.01
N ALA A 202 12.04 3.94 4.25
CA ALA A 202 11.40 3.86 2.94
C ALA A 202 12.27 3.08 1.94
N LEU A 203 13.58 3.32 1.92
CA LEU A 203 14.51 2.59 1.07
C LEU A 203 14.52 1.09 1.39
N GLN A 204 14.53 0.72 2.67
CA GLN A 204 14.45 -0.67 3.08
C GLN A 204 13.10 -1.30 2.66
N ALA A 205 12.00 -0.60 2.90
CA ALA A 205 10.64 -1.07 2.57
C ALA A 205 10.38 -1.09 1.06
N SER A 206 11.10 -0.32 0.24
CA SER A 206 10.94 -0.30 -1.21
C SER A 206 11.31 -1.62 -1.91
N SER A 207 11.91 -2.57 -1.18
CA SER A 207 12.16 -3.94 -1.63
C SER A 207 10.95 -4.88 -1.42
N ALA A 208 9.82 -4.37 -0.93
CA ALA A 208 8.62 -5.16 -0.69
C ALA A 208 8.09 -5.79 -1.99
N PRO A 209 7.46 -6.98 -1.91
CA PRO A 209 6.79 -7.58 -3.06
C PRO A 209 5.77 -6.60 -3.65
N GLY A 210 5.72 -6.52 -4.97
CA GLY A 210 4.80 -5.60 -5.67
C GLY A 210 5.39 -4.22 -5.96
N LEU A 211 6.41 -3.78 -5.23
CA LEU A 211 7.13 -2.53 -5.52
C LEU A 211 8.23 -2.78 -6.57
N PRO A 212 8.25 -2.04 -7.69
CA PRO A 212 9.23 -2.25 -8.74
C PRO A 212 10.62 -1.70 -8.35
N PRO A 213 11.71 -2.27 -8.91
CA PRO A 213 13.08 -1.88 -8.58
C PRO A 213 13.40 -0.41 -8.89
N GLU A 214 12.66 0.23 -9.80
CA GLU A 214 12.78 1.66 -10.11
C GLU A 214 12.39 2.51 -8.89
N LEU A 215 11.46 2.05 -8.08
CA LEU A 215 11.07 2.75 -6.85
C LEU A 215 12.20 2.68 -5.80
N HIS A 216 12.85 1.52 -5.69
CA HIS A 216 14.02 1.36 -4.85
C HIS A 216 15.18 2.28 -5.29
N ALA A 217 15.42 2.36 -6.60
CA ALA A 217 16.42 3.27 -7.14
C ALA A 217 16.07 4.75 -6.87
N ALA A 218 14.81 5.13 -7.01
CA ALA A 218 14.36 6.48 -6.69
C ALA A 218 14.56 6.82 -5.19
N MET A 219 14.36 5.85 -4.29
CA MET A 219 14.62 6.05 -2.87
C MET A 219 16.12 6.16 -2.55
N ALA A 220 16.97 5.42 -3.24
CA ALA A 220 18.42 5.55 -3.11
C ALA A 220 18.90 6.96 -3.57
N ASP A 221 18.36 7.47 -4.67
CA ASP A 221 18.63 8.86 -5.09
C ASP A 221 18.06 9.88 -4.09
N PHE A 222 16.95 9.58 -3.44
CA PHE A 222 16.39 10.44 -2.40
C PHE A 222 17.26 10.45 -1.13
N GLU A 223 17.88 9.33 -0.76
CA GLU A 223 18.87 9.28 0.33
C GLU A 223 20.07 10.21 0.03
N VAL A 224 20.58 10.20 -1.20
CA VAL A 224 21.65 11.09 -1.63
C VAL A 224 21.21 12.57 -1.55
N PHE A 225 20.01 12.87 -2.03
CA PHE A 225 19.41 14.20 -1.92
C PHE A 225 19.37 14.70 -0.48
N VAL A 226 18.93 13.86 0.49
CA VAL A 226 18.86 14.21 1.92
C VAL A 226 20.26 14.51 2.47
N ALA A 227 21.26 13.71 2.08
CA ALA A 227 22.64 13.92 2.50
C ALA A 227 23.21 15.24 1.97
N ASP A 228 22.94 15.58 0.71
CA ASP A 228 23.41 16.83 0.09
C ASP A 228 22.62 18.05 0.59
N TYR A 229 21.33 17.87 0.92
CA TYR A 229 20.53 18.88 1.59
C TYR A 229 21.07 19.20 2.98
N GLY A 230 21.59 18.21 3.69
CA GLY A 230 22.28 18.40 4.97
C GLY A 230 23.50 19.30 4.84
N LYS A 231 24.31 19.11 3.81
CA LYS A 231 25.47 19.95 3.53
C LYS A 231 25.05 21.41 3.22
N LEU A 232 23.91 21.58 2.54
CA LEU A 232 23.34 22.90 2.27
C LEU A 232 22.90 23.60 3.55
N VAL A 233 22.23 22.89 4.47
CA VAL A 233 21.82 23.43 5.77
C VAL A 233 23.06 23.84 6.60
N ASP A 234 24.10 22.98 6.64
CA ASP A 234 25.33 23.29 7.36
C ASP A 234 26.07 24.50 6.79
N ALA A 235 26.18 24.58 5.47
CA ALA A 235 26.82 25.71 4.78
C ALA A 235 26.05 27.01 5.00
N SER A 236 24.71 26.95 4.96
CA SER A 236 23.83 28.10 5.20
C SER A 236 23.94 28.62 6.62
N GLN A 237 23.98 27.73 7.59
CA GLN A 237 24.20 28.11 9.00
C GLN A 237 25.57 28.79 9.20
N ALA A 238 26.59 28.30 8.50
CA ALA A 238 27.93 28.87 8.59
C ALA A 238 28.10 30.18 7.83
N GLY A 239 27.16 30.57 6.95
CA GLY A 239 27.27 31.73 6.07
C GLY A 239 28.37 31.56 5.03
N ASP A 240 28.71 30.33 4.59
CA ASP A 240 29.76 30.03 3.63
C ASP A 240 29.19 29.99 2.20
N ASP A 241 29.27 31.13 1.51
CA ASP A 241 28.70 31.31 0.16
C ASP A 241 29.24 30.29 -0.85
N ALA A 242 30.51 29.90 -0.76
CA ALA A 242 31.11 28.94 -1.67
C ALA A 242 30.55 27.54 -1.47
N ARG A 243 30.39 27.11 -0.22
CA ARG A 243 29.77 25.83 0.11
C ARG A 243 28.26 25.85 -0.18
N ILE A 244 27.57 26.95 0.07
CA ILE A 244 26.15 27.11 -0.29
C ILE A 244 25.96 26.89 -1.79
N SER A 245 26.78 27.56 -2.63
CA SER A 245 26.73 27.41 -4.09
C SER A 245 26.94 25.96 -4.53
N THR A 246 27.96 25.31 -3.97
CA THR A 246 28.29 23.91 -4.28
C THR A 246 27.17 22.96 -3.87
N ALA A 247 26.68 23.06 -2.64
CA ALA A 247 25.62 22.22 -2.11
C ALA A 247 24.28 22.46 -2.85
N THR A 248 23.97 23.70 -3.20
CA THR A 248 22.78 24.00 -4.01
C THR A 248 22.82 23.32 -5.36
N THR A 249 23.99 23.32 -6.02
CA THR A 249 24.17 22.62 -7.32
C THR A 249 23.96 21.10 -7.17
N ALA A 250 24.49 20.49 -6.11
CA ALA A 250 24.29 19.07 -5.82
C ALA A 250 22.80 18.74 -5.58
N VAL A 251 22.15 19.46 -4.70
CA VAL A 251 20.71 19.29 -4.40
C VAL A 251 19.84 19.43 -5.65
N GLN A 252 20.17 20.39 -6.53
CA GLN A 252 19.45 20.57 -7.80
C GLN A 252 19.66 19.39 -8.75
N ALA A 253 20.88 18.85 -8.82
CA ALA A 253 21.19 17.68 -9.64
C ALA A 253 20.47 16.43 -9.12
N ASP A 254 20.41 16.24 -7.80
CA ASP A 254 19.68 15.13 -7.18
C ASP A 254 18.18 15.23 -7.41
N ALA A 255 17.62 16.43 -7.24
CA ALA A 255 16.19 16.67 -7.51
C ALA A 255 15.86 16.39 -8.99
N ALA A 256 16.75 16.76 -9.92
CA ALA A 256 16.57 16.46 -11.34
C ALA A 256 16.61 14.95 -11.62
N ARG A 257 17.49 14.19 -10.96
CA ARG A 257 17.54 12.73 -11.08
C ARG A 257 16.24 12.09 -10.56
N ILE A 258 15.78 12.48 -9.39
CA ILE A 258 14.52 12.00 -8.81
C ILE A 258 13.34 12.35 -9.73
N GLY A 259 13.31 13.56 -10.28
CA GLY A 259 12.28 14.01 -11.22
C GLY A 259 12.30 13.31 -12.59
N ALA A 260 13.38 12.60 -12.92
CA ALA A 260 13.49 11.84 -14.16
C ALA A 260 12.82 10.44 -14.10
N TYR A 261 12.48 9.95 -12.91
CA TYR A 261 11.77 8.69 -12.79
C TYR A 261 10.36 8.80 -13.37
N ASN A 262 9.98 7.78 -14.15
CA ASN A 262 8.64 7.68 -14.71
C ASN A 262 7.71 6.95 -13.74
N PHE A 263 7.06 7.71 -12.89
CA PHE A 263 6.17 7.16 -11.87
C PHE A 263 4.88 6.54 -12.44
N ASP A 264 4.46 6.92 -13.65
CA ASP A 264 3.35 6.24 -14.32
C ASP A 264 3.74 4.80 -14.68
N THR A 265 4.99 4.58 -15.12
CA THR A 265 5.52 3.24 -15.38
C THR A 265 5.65 2.43 -14.08
N ILE A 266 6.10 3.05 -12.98
CA ILE A 266 6.13 2.44 -11.65
C ILE A 266 4.73 1.99 -11.24
N ALA A 267 3.74 2.86 -11.38
CA ALA A 267 2.35 2.56 -11.07
C ALA A 267 1.79 1.40 -11.93
N GLN A 268 2.10 1.37 -13.21
CA GLN A 268 1.73 0.26 -14.11
C GLN A 268 2.38 -1.06 -13.69
N ALA A 269 3.63 -1.05 -13.27
CA ALA A 269 4.34 -2.25 -12.79
C ALA A 269 3.70 -2.81 -11.51
N ILE A 270 3.33 -1.96 -10.56
CA ILE A 270 2.59 -2.33 -9.34
C ILE A 270 1.26 -2.99 -9.73
N ASN A 271 0.50 -2.37 -10.62
CA ASN A 271 -0.76 -2.93 -11.11
C ASN A 271 -0.58 -4.30 -11.78
N ALA A 272 0.45 -4.45 -12.61
CA ALA A 272 0.75 -5.69 -13.30
C ALA A 272 1.12 -6.84 -12.34
N TYR A 273 1.75 -6.51 -11.21
CA TYR A 273 2.07 -7.48 -10.17
C TYR A 273 0.81 -8.01 -9.47
N TYR A 274 -0.10 -7.12 -9.06
CA TYR A 274 -1.28 -7.52 -8.28
C TYR A 274 -2.40 -8.12 -9.14
N LYS A 275 -2.52 -7.72 -10.39
CA LYS A 275 -3.59 -8.18 -11.28
C LYS A 275 -3.75 -9.70 -11.33
N PRO A 276 -2.72 -10.53 -11.56
CA PRO A 276 -2.89 -11.99 -11.61
C PRO A 276 -3.33 -12.59 -10.27
N LEU A 277 -2.93 -12.01 -9.14
CA LEU A 277 -3.36 -12.46 -7.81
C LEU A 277 -4.85 -12.18 -7.60
N ILE A 278 -5.30 -11.01 -8.03
CA ILE A 278 -6.69 -10.59 -7.97
C ILE A 278 -7.55 -11.44 -8.91
N ASP A 279 -7.10 -11.66 -10.14
CA ASP A 279 -7.80 -12.49 -11.12
C ASP A 279 -7.92 -13.94 -10.63
N ALA A 280 -6.87 -14.50 -10.02
CA ALA A 280 -6.88 -15.83 -9.42
C ALA A 280 -7.88 -15.92 -8.26
N PHE A 281 -7.87 -14.95 -7.36
CA PHE A 281 -8.85 -14.84 -6.27
C PHE A 281 -10.27 -14.85 -6.82
N ASN A 282 -10.56 -14.00 -7.78
CA ASN A 282 -11.89 -13.83 -8.37
C ASN A 282 -12.38 -15.11 -9.05
N SER A 283 -11.52 -15.71 -9.87
CA SER A 283 -11.84 -16.95 -10.58
C SER A 283 -12.12 -18.11 -9.62
N GLN A 284 -11.31 -18.26 -8.58
CA GLN A 284 -11.46 -19.33 -7.60
C GLN A 284 -12.71 -19.15 -6.72
N LEU A 285 -13.00 -17.92 -6.34
CA LEU A 285 -14.20 -17.60 -5.58
C LEU A 285 -15.47 -17.80 -6.43
N ALA A 286 -15.44 -17.40 -7.70
CA ALA A 286 -16.54 -17.67 -8.62
C ALA A 286 -16.82 -19.17 -8.76
N GLN A 287 -15.77 -19.98 -8.91
CA GLN A 287 -15.91 -21.44 -8.97
C GLN A 287 -16.41 -22.06 -7.65
N ALA A 288 -16.07 -21.46 -6.50
CA ALA A 288 -16.56 -21.91 -5.20
C ALA A 288 -18.06 -21.62 -4.99
N THR A 289 -18.60 -20.64 -5.71
CA THR A 289 -20.01 -20.20 -5.60
C THR A 289 -20.92 -20.75 -6.71
N ALA A 290 -20.35 -21.31 -7.77
CA ALA A 290 -21.08 -21.98 -8.84
C ALA A 290 -21.53 -23.40 -8.41
#